data_c28655b052064cea3d2114566fabb127
#
_entry.id   c28655b052064cea3d2114566fabb127
#
_cell.length_a   1.000
_cell.length_b   1.000
_cell.length_c   1.000
_cell.angle_alpha   90.00
_cell.angle_beta   90.00
_cell.angle_gamma   90.00
#
_symmetry.space_group_name_H-M   'P 1'
#
loop_
_entity.id
_entity.type
_entity.pdbx_description
1 polymer ?
#
loop_
_entity_poly.entity_id
_entity_poly.type
_entity_poly.pdbx_seq_one_letter_code
_entity_poly.pdbx_strand_id
1 'polypeptide(L)'
;MEMFHKMTIAGLERELPLCRVTDDLYIGAFVIFGDPELTTAAARDLLAKAPEYDYLITAEAKSIPLIHEMARQNSNQRYLLARKYPKLYMRDILTAKVHSITTDKEQTLYLDGHEAQLMKGKRILIVDDVISTGESLRAIEELVKMAGGNIVGKMAILAEGDAIERDDIIYLERLPLFNSDGTVK
;
A
#
# COMPACT_ATOMS: atom_id res chain seq x y z
N MET A 1 -6.15 -10.76 27.52
CA MET A 1 -6.02 -11.91 26.58
C MET A 1 -5.76 -11.28 25.22
N GLU A 2 -4.76 -11.75 24.49
CA GLU A 2 -4.55 -11.29 23.12
C GLU A 2 -5.66 -11.84 22.22
N MET A 3 -6.22 -10.99 21.39
CA MET A 3 -7.28 -11.35 20.44
C MET A 3 -6.68 -11.42 19.03
N PHE A 4 -7.16 -12.38 18.25
CA PHE A 4 -6.69 -12.60 16.88
C PHE A 4 -7.88 -12.75 15.93
N HIS A 5 -7.71 -12.28 14.71
CA HIS A 5 -8.64 -12.54 13.62
C HIS A 5 -8.02 -13.49 12.60
N LYS A 6 -8.69 -14.60 12.34
CA LYS A 6 -8.29 -15.57 11.30
C LYS A 6 -8.88 -15.17 9.97
N MET A 7 -8.04 -15.11 8.94
CA MET A 7 -8.51 -14.87 7.59
C MET A 7 -7.64 -15.60 6.56
N THR A 8 -8.20 -15.80 5.39
CA THR A 8 -7.47 -16.36 4.23
C THR A 8 -7.05 -15.21 3.32
N ILE A 9 -5.76 -15.14 3.01
CA ILE A 9 -5.17 -14.12 2.14
C ILE A 9 -4.38 -14.84 1.04
N ALA A 10 -4.70 -14.60 -0.22
CA ALA A 10 -4.07 -15.27 -1.36
C ALA A 10 -4.01 -16.81 -1.23
N GLY A 11 -5.07 -17.40 -0.66
CA GLY A 11 -5.20 -18.84 -0.43
C GLY A 11 -4.48 -19.38 0.81
N LEU A 12 -3.87 -18.51 1.63
CA LEU A 12 -3.12 -18.89 2.84
C LEU A 12 -3.84 -18.39 4.09
N GLU A 13 -4.02 -19.26 5.08
CA GLU A 13 -4.56 -18.86 6.37
C GLU A 13 -3.52 -18.07 7.19
N ARG A 14 -3.96 -16.93 7.74
CA ARG A 14 -3.15 -16.09 8.65
C ARG A 14 -3.98 -15.64 9.85
N GLU A 15 -3.30 -15.45 10.97
CA GLU A 15 -3.89 -14.90 12.20
C GLU A 15 -3.32 -13.49 12.42
N LEU A 16 -4.20 -12.50 12.41
CA LEU A 16 -3.83 -11.11 12.62
C LEU A 16 -4.13 -10.71 14.06
N PRO A 17 -3.17 -10.21 14.83
CA PRO A 17 -3.44 -9.70 16.17
C PRO A 17 -4.36 -8.48 16.09
N LEU A 18 -5.37 -8.42 16.97
CA LEU A 18 -6.26 -7.27 17.07
C LEU A 18 -5.63 -6.20 17.95
N CYS A 19 -5.41 -5.04 17.36
CA CYS A 19 -4.78 -3.90 18.02
C CYS A 19 -5.80 -2.79 18.28
N ARG A 20 -5.82 -2.28 19.52
CA ARG A 20 -6.70 -1.20 19.94
C ARG A 20 -6.28 0.13 19.26
N VAL A 21 -7.24 0.80 18.66
CA VAL A 21 -7.10 2.16 18.12
C VAL A 21 -7.78 3.17 19.05
N THR A 22 -9.04 2.88 19.44
CA THR A 22 -9.80 3.65 20.44
C THR A 22 -10.43 2.68 21.45
N ASP A 23 -11.24 3.18 22.37
CA ASP A 23 -11.95 2.32 23.33
C ASP A 23 -12.92 1.35 22.65
N ASP A 24 -13.50 1.76 21.51
CA ASP A 24 -14.54 1.02 20.79
C ASP A 24 -14.10 0.54 19.41
N LEU A 25 -12.81 0.72 19.04
CA LEU A 25 -12.30 0.37 17.72
C LEU A 25 -10.99 -0.39 17.81
N TYR A 26 -10.98 -1.57 17.21
CA TYR A 26 -9.80 -2.40 17.00
C TYR A 26 -9.60 -2.67 15.50
N ILE A 27 -8.36 -2.83 15.10
CA ILE A 27 -7.94 -3.21 13.74
C ILE A 27 -7.18 -4.53 13.77
N GLY A 28 -7.24 -5.28 12.68
CA GLY A 28 -6.35 -6.42 12.44
C GLY A 28 -4.98 -5.93 11.99
N ALA A 29 -3.95 -6.13 12.80
CA ALA A 29 -2.62 -5.67 12.45
C ALA A 29 -1.99 -6.57 11.38
N PHE A 30 -2.11 -6.17 10.12
CA PHE A 30 -1.46 -6.84 9.01
C PHE A 30 -0.01 -6.36 8.86
N VAL A 31 0.92 -7.29 8.91
CA VAL A 31 2.37 -7.04 8.72
C VAL A 31 2.93 -8.13 7.83
N ILE A 32 3.30 -7.76 6.59
CA ILE A 32 3.85 -8.70 5.61
C ILE A 32 5.33 -9.02 5.83
N PHE A 33 6.02 -8.25 6.68
CA PHE A 33 7.45 -8.48 6.97
C PHE A 33 7.69 -9.87 7.55
N GLY A 34 8.67 -10.58 7.00
CA GLY A 34 9.05 -11.90 7.47
C GLY A 34 8.15 -13.04 6.98
N ASP A 35 7.15 -12.76 6.14
CA ASP A 35 6.28 -13.78 5.53
C ASP A 35 6.53 -13.89 4.01
N PRO A 36 7.58 -14.60 3.58
CA PRO A 36 7.90 -14.74 2.16
C PRO A 36 6.88 -15.57 1.40
N GLU A 37 6.21 -16.53 2.05
CA GLU A 37 5.18 -17.36 1.44
C GLU A 37 3.99 -16.50 1.04
N LEU A 38 3.45 -15.72 1.98
CA LEU A 38 2.35 -14.81 1.72
C LEU A 38 2.73 -13.71 0.71
N THR A 39 3.95 -13.17 0.83
CA THR A 39 4.45 -12.15 -0.11
C THR A 39 4.45 -12.67 -1.54
N THR A 40 4.91 -13.90 -1.75
CA THR A 40 4.96 -14.55 -3.07
C THR A 40 3.55 -14.81 -3.61
N ALA A 41 2.65 -15.34 -2.79
CA ALA A 41 1.27 -15.64 -3.19
C ALA A 41 0.48 -14.36 -3.51
N ALA A 42 0.57 -13.34 -2.63
CA ALA A 42 -0.11 -12.07 -2.82
C ALA A 42 0.39 -11.32 -4.08
N ALA A 43 1.70 -11.31 -4.32
CA ALA A 43 2.29 -10.72 -5.52
C ALA A 43 1.75 -11.40 -6.80
N ARG A 44 1.70 -12.73 -6.84
CA ARG A 44 1.12 -13.50 -7.96
C ARG A 44 -0.34 -13.11 -8.21
N ASP A 45 -1.15 -13.10 -7.17
CA ASP A 45 -2.59 -12.87 -7.29
C ASP A 45 -2.92 -11.41 -7.66
N LEU A 46 -2.13 -10.45 -7.16
CA LEU A 46 -2.22 -9.05 -7.58
C LEU A 46 -1.81 -8.86 -9.03
N LEU A 47 -0.70 -9.47 -9.46
CA LEU A 47 -0.26 -9.40 -10.86
C LEU A 47 -1.29 -9.97 -11.82
N ALA A 48 -2.02 -11.01 -11.44
CA ALA A 48 -3.10 -11.58 -12.25
C ALA A 48 -4.29 -10.61 -12.46
N LYS A 49 -4.46 -9.62 -11.57
CA LYS A 49 -5.50 -8.58 -11.64
C LYS A 49 -4.97 -7.22 -12.14
N ALA A 50 -3.66 -7.07 -12.29
CA ALA A 50 -3.04 -5.80 -12.61
C ALA A 50 -3.38 -5.34 -14.04
N PRO A 51 -3.70 -4.06 -14.25
CA PRO A 51 -3.75 -3.48 -15.58
C PRO A 51 -2.33 -3.45 -16.18
N GLU A 52 -2.21 -3.16 -17.48
CA GLU A 52 -0.91 -2.89 -18.08
C GLU A 52 -0.24 -1.65 -17.47
N TYR A 53 1.01 -1.76 -17.06
CA TYR A 53 1.80 -0.69 -16.46
C TYR A 53 3.26 -0.71 -16.94
N ASP A 54 3.93 0.43 -16.77
CA ASP A 54 5.36 0.56 -17.07
C ASP A 54 6.21 0.51 -15.78
N TYR A 55 5.72 1.09 -14.68
CA TYR A 55 6.38 1.06 -13.38
C TYR A 55 5.40 0.84 -12.23
N LEU A 56 5.90 0.15 -11.20
CA LEU A 56 5.26 0.04 -9.90
C LEU A 56 5.80 1.14 -8.98
N ILE A 57 4.95 1.68 -8.10
CA ILE A 57 5.36 2.60 -7.03
C ILE A 57 4.67 2.25 -5.72
N THR A 58 5.39 2.36 -4.63
CA THR A 58 4.85 2.27 -3.26
C THR A 58 5.49 3.30 -2.32
N ALA A 59 4.93 3.43 -1.10
CA ALA A 59 5.55 4.20 -0.03
C ALA A 59 6.33 3.30 0.95
N GLU A 60 7.35 3.84 1.61
CA GLU A 60 7.98 3.21 2.78
C GLU A 60 6.92 2.93 3.85
N ALA A 61 6.94 1.77 4.53
CA ALA A 61 7.96 0.73 4.40
C ALA A 61 7.35 -0.67 4.18
N LYS A 62 6.12 -0.95 4.66
CA LYS A 62 5.56 -2.31 4.76
C LYS A 62 5.36 -2.97 3.42
N SER A 63 5.02 -2.21 2.39
CA SER A 63 4.76 -2.70 1.04
C SER A 63 6.01 -2.99 0.22
N ILE A 64 7.22 -2.71 0.74
CA ILE A 64 8.49 -2.94 0.02
C ILE A 64 8.69 -4.42 -0.36
N PRO A 65 8.48 -5.41 0.52
CA PRO A 65 8.59 -6.82 0.12
C PRO A 65 7.63 -7.20 -1.00
N LEU A 66 6.39 -6.70 -0.91
CA LEU A 66 5.36 -6.97 -1.92
C LEU A 66 5.75 -6.42 -3.30
N ILE A 67 6.11 -5.13 -3.37
CA ILE A 67 6.44 -4.52 -4.67
C ILE A 67 7.72 -5.11 -5.27
N HIS A 68 8.69 -5.48 -4.43
CA HIS A 68 9.89 -6.17 -4.87
C HIS A 68 9.54 -7.53 -5.51
N GLU A 69 8.67 -8.29 -4.86
CA GLU A 69 8.26 -9.60 -5.35
C GLU A 69 7.40 -9.49 -6.61
N MET A 70 6.48 -8.51 -6.68
CA MET A 70 5.73 -8.23 -7.92
C MET A 70 6.67 -7.88 -9.08
N ALA A 71 7.66 -7.02 -8.85
CA ALA A 71 8.65 -6.67 -9.86
C ALA A 71 9.49 -7.89 -10.30
N ARG A 72 9.88 -8.75 -9.35
CA ARG A 72 10.63 -9.98 -9.63
C ARG A 72 9.81 -10.96 -10.49
N GLN A 73 8.54 -11.17 -10.14
CA GLN A 73 7.66 -12.07 -10.90
C GLN A 73 7.32 -11.51 -12.27
N ASN A 74 7.28 -10.19 -12.43
CA ASN A 74 7.03 -9.53 -13.71
C ASN A 74 8.34 -9.09 -14.39
N SER A 75 9.16 -10.07 -14.76
CA SER A 75 10.38 -9.89 -15.57
C SER A 75 11.47 -9.01 -14.94
N ASN A 76 11.56 -8.96 -13.61
CA ASN A 76 12.54 -8.17 -12.86
C ASN A 76 12.49 -6.66 -13.20
N GLN A 77 11.30 -6.12 -13.35
CA GLN A 77 11.12 -4.69 -13.61
C GLN A 77 11.65 -3.84 -12.45
N ARG A 78 12.12 -2.64 -12.78
CA ARG A 78 12.41 -1.63 -11.76
C ARG A 78 11.11 -1.13 -11.14
N TYR A 79 11.07 -1.03 -9.81
CA TYR A 79 10.00 -0.35 -9.07
C TYR A 79 10.52 0.94 -8.44
N LEU A 80 9.60 1.83 -8.07
CA LEU A 80 9.87 3.16 -7.53
C LEU A 80 9.41 3.22 -6.07
N LEU A 81 10.09 4.06 -5.25
CA LEU A 81 9.85 4.08 -3.82
C LEU A 81 9.72 5.51 -3.28
N ALA A 82 8.51 5.91 -2.90
CA ALA A 82 8.29 7.14 -2.15
C ALA A 82 8.77 6.98 -0.70
N ARG A 83 9.60 7.91 -0.23
CA ARG A 83 10.24 7.88 1.09
C ARG A 83 9.49 8.72 2.10
N LYS A 84 9.50 8.31 3.37
CA LYS A 84 8.97 9.12 4.49
C LYS A 84 9.90 10.27 4.89
N TYR A 85 11.18 10.15 4.55
CA TYR A 85 12.21 11.15 4.83
C TYR A 85 13.17 11.25 3.65
N PRO A 86 13.68 12.46 3.32
CA PRO A 86 14.69 12.61 2.29
C PRO A 86 15.99 11.91 2.69
N LYS A 87 16.69 11.34 1.71
CA LYS A 87 17.97 10.66 1.92
C LYS A 87 19.10 11.48 1.28
N LEU A 88 20.31 11.35 1.81
CA LEU A 88 21.47 12.12 1.34
C LEU A 88 21.80 11.93 -0.14
N TYR A 89 21.43 10.79 -0.71
CA TYR A 89 21.68 10.48 -2.12
C TYR A 89 20.63 11.05 -3.08
N MET A 90 19.49 11.50 -2.58
CA MET A 90 18.40 12.02 -3.42
C MET A 90 18.76 13.39 -3.98
N ARG A 91 18.34 13.65 -5.21
CA ARG A 91 18.53 14.93 -5.92
C ARG A 91 17.19 15.40 -6.50
N ASP A 92 17.01 16.70 -6.63
CA ASP A 92 15.81 17.31 -7.25
C ASP A 92 14.51 16.73 -6.70
N ILE A 93 14.42 16.63 -5.36
CA ILE A 93 13.40 15.89 -4.63
C ILE A 93 12.01 16.49 -4.87
N LEU A 94 11.07 15.67 -5.33
CA LEU A 94 9.65 15.99 -5.30
C LEU A 94 9.10 15.68 -3.90
N THR A 95 8.23 16.57 -3.41
CA THR A 95 7.62 16.44 -2.09
C THR A 95 6.10 16.57 -2.20
N ALA A 96 5.36 15.57 -1.76
CA ALA A 96 3.92 15.64 -1.59
C ALA A 96 3.55 15.70 -0.12
N LYS A 97 2.64 16.62 0.23
CA LYS A 97 2.10 16.78 1.58
C LYS A 97 0.60 16.57 1.54
N VAL A 98 0.11 15.65 2.33
CA VAL A 98 -1.31 15.39 2.45
C VAL A 98 -1.72 15.52 3.91
N HIS A 99 -2.68 16.40 4.16
CA HIS A 99 -3.30 16.53 5.47
C HIS A 99 -4.36 15.44 5.64
N SER A 100 -4.30 14.75 6.77
CA SER A 100 -5.36 13.83 7.15
C SER A 100 -6.65 14.61 7.42
N ILE A 101 -7.76 14.13 6.87
CA ILE A 101 -9.08 14.70 7.15
C ILE A 101 -9.55 14.31 8.55
N THR A 102 -9.04 13.20 9.08
CA THR A 102 -9.50 12.57 10.33
C THR A 102 -8.57 12.79 11.52
N THR A 103 -7.32 13.08 11.27
CA THR A 103 -6.31 13.34 12.30
C THR A 103 -5.49 14.56 11.89
N ASP A 104 -5.10 15.39 12.85
CA ASP A 104 -4.29 16.60 12.63
C ASP A 104 -2.83 16.26 12.25
N LYS A 105 -2.64 15.16 11.50
CA LYS A 105 -1.33 14.67 11.05
C LYS A 105 -1.13 14.96 9.57
N GLU A 106 -0.02 15.62 9.27
CA GLU A 106 0.49 15.79 7.92
C GLU A 106 1.32 14.56 7.54
N GLN A 107 0.97 13.90 6.44
CA GLN A 107 1.80 12.88 5.83
C GLN A 107 2.61 13.50 4.69
N THR A 108 3.93 13.44 4.80
CA THR A 108 4.84 13.92 3.78
C THR A 108 5.56 12.73 3.15
N LEU A 109 5.56 12.68 1.83
CA LEU A 109 6.33 11.71 1.06
C LEU A 109 7.31 12.43 0.12
N TYR A 110 8.44 11.81 -0.10
CA TYR A 110 9.56 12.32 -0.89
C TYR A 110 9.91 11.33 -2.00
N LEU A 111 10.14 11.84 -3.20
CA LEU A 111 10.55 11.05 -4.34
C LEU A 111 11.83 11.65 -4.94
N ASP A 112 12.79 10.78 -5.26
CA ASP A 112 14.02 11.19 -5.96
C ASP A 112 13.70 11.72 -7.37
N GLY A 113 14.34 12.83 -7.78
CA GLY A 113 14.11 13.44 -9.07
C GLY A 113 14.43 12.54 -10.25
N HIS A 114 15.41 11.63 -10.11
CA HIS A 114 15.68 10.63 -11.15
C HIS A 114 14.51 9.64 -11.27
N GLU A 115 13.91 9.19 -10.16
CA GLU A 115 12.73 8.32 -10.20
C GLU A 115 11.52 9.07 -10.78
N ALA A 116 11.36 10.35 -10.45
CA ALA A 116 10.31 11.18 -11.03
C ALA A 116 10.45 11.30 -12.56
N GLN A 117 11.67 11.47 -13.07
CA GLN A 117 11.92 11.50 -14.52
C GLN A 117 11.53 10.19 -15.22
N LEU A 118 11.72 9.04 -14.57
CA LEU A 118 11.29 7.74 -15.11
C LEU A 118 9.78 7.63 -15.27
N MET A 119 9.01 8.35 -14.46
CA MET A 119 7.53 8.28 -14.50
C MET A 119 6.91 9.15 -15.59
N LYS A 120 7.63 10.14 -16.12
CA LYS A 120 7.08 11.10 -17.07
C LYS A 120 6.47 10.43 -18.31
N GLY A 121 5.16 10.61 -18.49
CA GLY A 121 4.38 10.02 -19.58
C GLY A 121 4.18 8.50 -19.51
N LYS A 122 4.62 7.85 -18.41
CA LYS A 122 4.52 6.41 -18.19
C LYS A 122 3.27 6.01 -17.44
N ARG A 123 2.85 4.75 -17.61
CA ARG A 123 1.74 4.13 -16.89
C ARG A 123 2.26 3.66 -15.54
N ILE A 124 1.70 4.20 -14.47
CA ILE A 124 2.15 3.95 -13.10
C ILE A 124 1.06 3.18 -12.35
N LEU A 125 1.43 2.03 -11.80
CA LEU A 125 0.60 1.23 -10.91
C LEU A 125 1.03 1.45 -9.46
N ILE A 126 0.13 1.96 -8.63
CA ILE A 126 0.36 2.18 -7.21
C ILE A 126 0.03 0.89 -6.46
N VAL A 127 0.92 0.45 -5.58
CA VAL A 127 0.77 -0.77 -4.78
C VAL A 127 0.98 -0.48 -3.31
N ASP A 128 0.09 -0.99 -2.46
CA ASP A 128 0.24 -0.93 -1.00
C ASP A 128 -0.02 -2.30 -0.35
N ASP A 129 0.31 -2.47 0.92
CA ASP A 129 -0.06 -3.68 1.68
C ASP A 129 -1.52 -3.59 2.15
N VAL A 130 -1.92 -2.48 2.73
CA VAL A 130 -3.29 -2.19 3.18
C VAL A 130 -3.69 -0.79 2.77
N ILE A 131 -4.81 -0.65 2.09
CA ILE A 131 -5.47 0.65 1.87
C ILE A 131 -6.62 0.76 2.87
N SER A 132 -6.57 1.78 3.73
CA SER A 132 -7.56 2.10 4.75
C SER A 132 -8.13 3.52 4.50
N THR A 133 -7.66 4.55 5.20
CA THR A 133 -8.10 5.94 4.98
C THR A 133 -7.67 6.53 3.63
N GLY A 134 -6.69 5.90 2.98
CA GLY A 134 -6.16 6.32 1.69
C GLY A 134 -5.25 7.56 1.73
N GLU A 135 -4.77 7.97 2.90
CA GLU A 135 -3.87 9.13 3.03
C GLU A 135 -2.53 8.90 2.34
N SER A 136 -1.89 7.74 2.61
CA SER A 136 -0.66 7.34 1.93
C SER A 136 -0.86 7.25 0.42
N LEU A 137 -1.99 6.69 0.00
CA LEU A 137 -2.36 6.57 -1.40
C LEU A 137 -2.46 7.94 -2.06
N ARG A 138 -3.17 8.90 -1.45
CA ARG A 138 -3.27 10.28 -1.97
C ARG A 138 -1.90 10.95 -2.10
N ALA A 139 -1.00 10.78 -1.13
CA ALA A 139 0.33 11.34 -1.20
C ALA A 139 1.15 10.75 -2.37
N ILE A 140 1.03 9.45 -2.64
CA ILE A 140 1.66 8.82 -3.80
C ILE A 140 1.03 9.33 -5.10
N GLU A 141 -0.30 9.44 -5.16
CA GLU A 141 -1.00 10.00 -6.33
C GLU A 141 -0.50 11.40 -6.70
N GLU A 142 -0.32 12.26 -5.70
CA GLU A 142 0.23 13.60 -5.92
C GLU A 142 1.68 13.57 -6.46
N LEU A 143 2.53 12.70 -5.91
CA LEU A 143 3.90 12.52 -6.43
C LEU A 143 3.90 12.07 -7.89
N VAL A 144 3.04 11.09 -8.24
CA VAL A 144 2.92 10.60 -9.62
C VAL A 144 2.45 11.70 -10.56
N LYS A 145 1.44 12.49 -10.17
CA LYS A 145 0.94 13.62 -10.95
C LYS A 145 2.02 14.70 -11.13
N MET A 146 2.72 15.06 -10.06
CA MET A 146 3.83 16.04 -10.12
C MET A 146 4.96 15.58 -11.05
N ALA A 147 5.24 14.29 -11.10
CA ALA A 147 6.23 13.69 -11.99
C ALA A 147 5.74 13.56 -13.46
N GLY A 148 4.46 13.83 -13.72
CA GLY A 148 3.86 13.69 -15.05
C GLY A 148 3.60 12.24 -15.46
N GLY A 149 3.42 11.34 -14.49
CA GLY A 149 3.01 9.95 -14.70
C GLY A 149 1.50 9.81 -14.86
N ASN A 150 1.07 8.73 -15.51
CA ASN A 150 -0.34 8.38 -15.69
C ASN A 150 -0.70 7.22 -14.76
N ILE A 151 -1.51 7.45 -13.73
CA ILE A 151 -1.96 6.41 -12.82
C ILE A 151 -2.94 5.50 -13.57
N VAL A 152 -2.60 4.22 -13.71
CA VAL A 152 -3.42 3.21 -14.40
C VAL A 152 -4.15 2.27 -13.46
N GLY A 153 -3.77 2.27 -12.18
CA GLY A 153 -4.42 1.47 -11.16
C GLY A 153 -3.83 1.71 -9.78
N LYS A 154 -4.56 1.26 -8.77
CA LYS A 154 -4.20 1.31 -7.36
C LYS A 154 -4.56 -0.04 -6.76
N MET A 155 -3.60 -0.70 -6.14
CA MET A 155 -3.77 -2.07 -5.67
C MET A 155 -3.28 -2.24 -4.24
N ALA A 156 -3.91 -3.15 -3.51
CA ALA A 156 -3.45 -3.57 -2.20
C ALA A 156 -3.73 -5.05 -1.95
N ILE A 157 -3.03 -5.64 -0.99
CA ILE A 157 -3.39 -6.98 -0.50
C ILE A 157 -4.75 -6.89 0.19
N LEU A 158 -4.92 -5.92 1.09
CA LEU A 158 -6.14 -5.74 1.87
C LEU A 158 -6.73 -4.34 1.69
N ALA A 159 -8.06 -4.28 1.66
CA ALA A 159 -8.81 -3.04 1.85
C ALA A 159 -9.48 -3.06 3.23
N GLU A 160 -9.34 -1.98 4.00
CA GLU A 160 -9.84 -1.87 5.37
C GLU A 160 -10.84 -0.71 5.50
N GLY A 161 -11.90 -0.92 6.27
CA GLY A 161 -12.90 0.11 6.56
C GLY A 161 -13.56 0.65 5.28
N ASP A 162 -13.63 1.98 5.13
CA ASP A 162 -14.29 2.63 3.99
C ASP A 162 -13.61 2.33 2.64
N ALA A 163 -12.35 1.88 2.65
CA ALA A 163 -11.66 1.48 1.43
C ALA A 163 -12.31 0.26 0.76
N ILE A 164 -13.04 -0.56 1.49
CA ILE A 164 -13.73 -1.75 0.97
C ILE A 164 -14.78 -1.37 -0.08
N GLU A 165 -15.42 -0.21 0.07
CA GLU A 165 -16.50 0.26 -0.81
C GLU A 165 -15.99 1.08 -2.02
N ARG A 166 -14.66 1.25 -2.15
CA ARG A 166 -14.08 1.99 -3.26
C ARG A 166 -14.03 1.15 -4.53
N ASP A 167 -14.47 1.70 -5.63
CA ASP A 167 -14.45 1.10 -6.97
C ASP A 167 -13.18 1.45 -7.78
N ASP A 168 -12.36 2.37 -7.26
CA ASP A 168 -11.12 2.83 -7.91
C ASP A 168 -9.85 2.12 -7.41
N ILE A 169 -9.99 1.10 -6.54
CA ILE A 169 -8.89 0.27 -6.06
C ILE A 169 -9.14 -1.22 -6.34
N ILE A 170 -8.06 -1.95 -6.54
CA ILE A 170 -8.07 -3.41 -6.70
C ILE A 170 -7.43 -4.03 -5.45
N TYR A 171 -8.10 -4.94 -4.79
CA TYR A 171 -7.56 -5.63 -3.62
C TYR A 171 -7.87 -7.12 -3.66
N LEU A 172 -7.15 -7.90 -2.85
CA LEU A 172 -7.36 -9.34 -2.77
C LEU A 172 -8.46 -9.66 -1.77
N GLU A 173 -8.39 -9.13 -0.54
CA GLU A 173 -9.30 -9.47 0.55
C GLU A 173 -9.74 -8.23 1.35
N ARG A 174 -10.90 -8.36 1.99
CA ARG A 174 -11.46 -7.35 2.89
C ARG A 174 -10.89 -7.54 4.29
N LEU A 175 -10.39 -6.48 4.91
CA LEU A 175 -9.99 -6.48 6.31
C LEU A 175 -11.06 -5.73 7.12
N PRO A 176 -11.86 -6.43 7.95
CA PRO A 176 -12.88 -5.78 8.73
C PRO A 176 -12.29 -4.95 9.87
N LEU A 177 -13.09 -4.01 10.37
CA LEU A 177 -12.87 -3.34 11.64
C LEU A 177 -13.52 -4.17 12.75
N PHE A 178 -13.07 -3.99 14.01
CA PHE A 178 -13.52 -4.81 15.13
C PHE A 178 -13.98 -3.97 16.30
N ASN A 179 -14.92 -4.51 17.05
CA ASN A 179 -15.35 -4.00 18.36
C ASN A 179 -14.32 -4.36 19.44
N SER A 180 -14.47 -3.78 20.64
CA SER A 180 -13.57 -4.03 21.77
C SER A 180 -13.58 -5.45 22.30
N ASP A 181 -14.60 -6.24 21.97
CA ASP A 181 -14.72 -7.66 22.29
C ASP A 181 -14.15 -8.60 21.20
N GLY A 182 -13.62 -8.03 20.10
CA GLY A 182 -13.06 -8.78 18.98
C GLY A 182 -14.07 -9.22 17.92
N THR A 183 -15.34 -8.88 18.06
CA THR A 183 -16.35 -9.14 17.01
C THR A 183 -16.17 -8.17 15.84
N VAL A 184 -16.51 -8.61 14.63
CA VAL A 184 -16.50 -7.75 13.43
C VAL A 184 -17.52 -6.62 13.60
N LYS A 185 -17.12 -5.40 13.26
CA LYS A 185 -17.94 -4.20 13.39
C LYS A 185 -18.87 -4.00 12.20
#